data_f79ad00fcab06bde196fd6e0d606351f
#
_entry.id   f79ad00fcab06bde196fd6e0d606351f
#
_cell.length_a   1.000
_cell.length_b   1.000
_cell.length_c   1.000
_cell.angle_alpha   90.00
_cell.angle_beta   90.00
_cell.angle_gamma   90.00
#
_symmetry.space_group_name_H-M   'P 1'
#
loop_
_entity.id
_entity.type
_entity.pdbx_description
1 polymer ?
#
loop_
_entity_poly.entity_id
_entity_poly.type
_entity_poly.pdbx_seq_one_letter_code
_entity_poly.pdbx_strand_id
1 'polypeptide(L)'
;MFLNTLKKNLLNLVSIAVVTTIAFSSIPFLSVSASEASSTKLIALTFDDGPNTTTTNDVLDLLEEYNAKASFFLIGTNINAESAVTVRRAYDMGMEIDNHSKTHSNMSKMSAEEMQAEISFVDEKVEEITGEKTKFFRPPFIDVSAEMYDAIELPFICGIDCQDYMANVTAQERADYILNGAKDGVIVLLHDAAGNQQTVEALKIVMPQLVEQGYEFVTLTELFKRQGETPKHGIIYSNVGRYPEGYEVKEVISADNTDRILLDKSLLEKMGDTYAIEMNYTSATGYPPVIALQKWSGTPAVWHPIQPTYFNGDKAVFLAEDVLNALEQLKLGYSDLDGITLTAYTGEVVLSDVKLLTKSEMQTNLAGDVNADGAFNISDVILLQKWLLAVPDTHLANWKAADMIADDNLNVFDLCMMKRELIAERTK
;
A
#
# COMPACT_ATOMS: atom_id res chain seq x y z
N MET A 1 79.78 6.97 19.51
CA MET A 1 79.36 6.58 18.14
C MET A 1 78.02 5.82 18.09
N PHE A 2 77.58 5.23 19.18
CA PHE A 2 76.32 4.44 19.23
C PHE A 2 75.02 5.29 19.40
N LEU A 3 75.11 6.45 20.06
CA LEU A 3 73.91 7.29 20.32
C LEU A 3 73.39 8.10 19.08
N ASN A 4 74.28 8.37 18.13
CA ASN A 4 73.87 9.13 16.93
C ASN A 4 73.13 8.27 15.85
N THR A 5 73.35 6.95 15.89
CA THR A 5 72.71 6.01 14.98
C THR A 5 71.28 5.73 15.45
N LEU A 6 71.02 5.68 16.75
CA LEU A 6 69.64 5.50 17.29
C LEU A 6 68.73 6.71 17.04
N LYS A 7 69.26 7.96 17.11
CA LYS A 7 68.50 9.16 16.85
C LYS A 7 68.07 9.27 15.36
N LYS A 8 68.93 8.83 14.42
CA LYS A 8 68.61 8.84 13.00
C LYS A 8 67.57 7.80 12.62
N ASN A 9 67.57 6.64 13.24
CA ASN A 9 66.59 5.60 13.01
C ASN A 9 65.23 5.93 13.65
N LEU A 10 65.20 6.66 14.77
CA LEU A 10 63.94 7.10 15.38
C LEU A 10 63.24 8.23 14.58
N LEU A 11 64.03 9.13 14.00
CA LEU A 11 63.42 10.18 13.12
C LEU A 11 62.87 9.61 11.81
N ASN A 12 63.49 8.60 11.24
CA ASN A 12 62.96 7.94 10.04
C ASN A 12 61.71 7.10 10.31
N LEU A 13 61.57 6.48 11.50
CA LEU A 13 60.38 5.75 11.90
C LEU A 13 59.17 6.69 12.15
N VAL A 14 59.41 7.87 12.72
CA VAL A 14 58.33 8.88 12.94
C VAL A 14 57.90 9.52 11.62
N SER A 15 58.81 9.73 10.65
CA SER A 15 58.46 10.27 9.34
C SER A 15 57.66 9.29 8.46
N ILE A 16 57.89 7.98 8.60
CA ILE A 16 57.13 6.96 7.87
C ILE A 16 55.73 6.75 8.50
N ALA A 17 55.61 6.89 9.84
CA ALA A 17 54.32 6.78 10.51
C ALA A 17 53.36 7.96 10.20
N VAL A 18 53.90 9.18 9.99
CA VAL A 18 53.11 10.38 9.66
C VAL A 18 52.67 10.36 8.19
N VAL A 19 53.48 9.80 7.29
CA VAL A 19 53.11 9.72 5.85
C VAL A 19 52.07 8.62 5.58
N THR A 20 52.09 7.52 6.38
CA THR A 20 51.09 6.44 6.22
C THR A 20 49.73 6.79 6.82
N THR A 21 49.63 7.70 7.78
CA THR A 21 48.33 8.14 8.34
C THR A 21 47.65 9.20 7.50
N ILE A 22 48.36 9.92 6.62
CA ILE A 22 47.73 10.90 5.71
C ILE A 22 47.22 10.22 4.42
N ALA A 23 47.74 9.05 4.03
CA ALA A 23 47.35 8.33 2.85
C ALA A 23 46.02 7.52 3.00
N PHE A 24 45.54 7.34 4.25
CA PHE A 24 44.28 6.61 4.52
C PHE A 24 43.04 7.52 4.67
N SER A 25 43.20 8.83 4.57
CA SER A 25 42.08 9.78 4.73
C SER A 25 41.40 10.21 3.40
N SER A 26 41.74 9.58 2.30
CA SER A 26 41.09 9.85 0.99
C SER A 26 40.48 8.61 0.32
N ILE A 27 39.89 7.72 1.14
CA ILE A 27 38.84 6.85 0.58
C ILE A 27 37.65 7.77 0.40
N PRO A 28 37.16 8.01 -0.84
CA PRO A 28 35.88 8.68 -0.97
C PRO A 28 34.86 7.76 -0.26
N PHE A 29 34.31 8.25 0.86
CA PHE A 29 33.03 7.74 1.32
C PHE A 29 32.12 7.93 0.11
N LEU A 30 31.82 6.84 -0.60
CA LEU A 30 30.63 6.83 -1.42
C LEU A 30 29.52 7.11 -0.42
N SER A 31 29.10 8.38 -0.37
CA SER A 31 27.80 8.71 0.17
C SER A 31 26.82 7.92 -0.69
N VAL A 32 26.36 6.79 -0.18
CA VAL A 32 25.10 6.22 -0.64
C VAL A 32 24.14 7.39 -0.49
N SER A 33 23.79 7.99 -1.61
CA SER A 33 22.71 8.96 -1.69
C SER A 33 21.54 8.25 -1.01
N ALA A 34 21.12 8.72 0.15
CA ALA A 34 19.79 8.42 0.62
C ALA A 34 18.91 9.01 -0.48
N SER A 35 18.44 8.17 -1.39
CA SER A 35 17.30 8.52 -2.23
C SER A 35 16.24 9.07 -1.27
N GLU A 36 15.52 10.10 -1.69
CA GLU A 36 14.35 10.57 -0.98
C GLU A 36 13.66 9.35 -0.40
N ALA A 37 13.37 9.37 0.89
CA ALA A 37 12.41 8.46 1.47
C ALA A 37 11.03 8.89 0.94
N SER A 38 10.79 8.71 -0.36
CA SER A 38 9.46 8.39 -0.83
C SER A 38 9.01 7.28 0.09
N SER A 39 7.94 7.48 0.84
CA SER A 39 7.38 6.43 1.67
C SER A 39 7.20 5.24 0.74
N THR A 40 7.97 4.18 0.96
CA THR A 40 7.96 2.99 0.11
C THR A 40 6.53 2.54 -0.04
N LYS A 41 6.00 2.51 -1.26
CA LYS A 41 4.65 2.02 -1.51
C LYS A 41 4.59 0.54 -1.22
N LEU A 42 3.58 0.10 -0.54
CA LEU A 42 3.40 -1.30 -0.16
C LEU A 42 2.30 -1.95 -0.99
N ILE A 43 2.52 -3.20 -1.37
CA ILE A 43 1.53 -4.01 -2.06
C ILE A 43 1.58 -5.45 -1.51
N ALA A 44 0.41 -6.03 -1.22
CA ALA A 44 0.30 -7.43 -0.83
C ALA A 44 -0.22 -8.25 -2.00
N LEU A 45 0.61 -9.14 -2.55
CA LEU A 45 0.16 -10.20 -3.45
C LEU A 45 -0.42 -11.32 -2.59
N THR A 46 -1.63 -11.77 -2.91
CA THR A 46 -2.28 -12.84 -2.17
C THR A 46 -2.81 -13.90 -3.13
N PHE A 47 -2.64 -15.18 -2.78
CA PHE A 47 -2.91 -16.31 -3.66
C PHE A 47 -3.89 -17.28 -3.02
N ASP A 48 -4.97 -17.62 -3.73
CA ASP A 48 -6.02 -18.54 -3.31
C ASP A 48 -5.88 -19.91 -4.00
N ASP A 49 -6.58 -20.90 -3.46
CA ASP A 49 -6.76 -22.25 -4.03
C ASP A 49 -5.56 -23.20 -3.96
N GLY A 50 -4.41 -22.73 -3.49
CA GLY A 50 -3.28 -23.59 -3.16
C GLY A 50 -3.57 -24.50 -1.94
N PRO A 51 -2.61 -25.34 -1.53
CA PRO A 51 -1.31 -25.54 -2.14
C PRO A 51 -1.33 -26.61 -3.25
N ASN A 52 -0.36 -26.53 -4.16
CA ASN A 52 -0.03 -27.61 -5.09
C ASN A 52 1.48 -27.66 -5.36
N THR A 53 1.92 -28.71 -6.04
CA THR A 53 3.35 -28.95 -6.32
C THR A 53 3.83 -28.35 -7.63
N THR A 54 2.97 -27.65 -8.36
CA THR A 54 3.27 -27.03 -9.68
C THR A 54 3.17 -25.51 -9.58
N THR A 55 2.01 -24.93 -9.84
CA THR A 55 1.80 -23.47 -9.92
C THR A 55 2.24 -22.75 -8.66
N THR A 56 1.94 -23.29 -7.46
CA THR A 56 2.42 -22.70 -6.19
C THR A 56 3.94 -22.60 -6.16
N ASN A 57 4.67 -23.66 -6.60
CA ASN A 57 6.13 -23.59 -6.65
C ASN A 57 6.65 -22.62 -7.72
N ASP A 58 6.00 -22.51 -8.89
CA ASP A 58 6.37 -21.54 -9.92
C ASP A 58 6.19 -20.09 -9.43
N VAL A 59 5.13 -19.83 -8.63
CA VAL A 59 4.93 -18.54 -7.96
C VAL A 59 6.03 -18.28 -6.93
N LEU A 60 6.36 -19.28 -6.10
CA LEU A 60 7.42 -19.15 -5.08
C LEU A 60 8.79 -18.87 -5.71
N ASP A 61 9.13 -19.53 -6.84
CA ASP A 61 10.37 -19.28 -7.57
C ASP A 61 10.45 -17.81 -8.02
N LEU A 62 9.34 -17.28 -8.54
CA LEU A 62 9.27 -15.88 -8.98
C LEU A 62 9.35 -14.90 -7.80
N LEU A 63 8.66 -15.18 -6.69
CA LEU A 63 8.75 -14.35 -5.47
C LEU A 63 10.19 -14.32 -4.92
N GLU A 64 10.91 -15.45 -4.99
CA GLU A 64 12.32 -15.54 -4.59
C GLU A 64 13.21 -14.66 -5.47
N GLU A 65 13.02 -14.67 -6.79
CA GLU A 65 13.77 -13.86 -7.75
C GLU A 65 13.70 -12.36 -7.42
N TYR A 66 12.53 -11.87 -6.98
CA TYR A 66 12.31 -10.45 -6.63
C TYR A 66 12.50 -10.16 -5.14
N ASN A 67 12.92 -11.12 -4.32
CA ASN A 67 12.95 -11.01 -2.86
C ASN A 67 11.62 -10.50 -2.29
N ALA A 68 10.51 -10.91 -2.92
CA ALA A 68 9.16 -10.50 -2.59
C ALA A 68 8.55 -11.40 -1.51
N LYS A 69 7.60 -10.85 -0.74
CA LYS A 69 6.77 -11.61 0.20
C LYS A 69 5.31 -11.57 -0.24
N ALA A 70 4.57 -12.62 0.11
CA ALA A 70 3.17 -12.79 -0.24
C ALA A 70 2.42 -13.56 0.85
N SER A 71 1.08 -13.58 0.78
CA SER A 71 0.22 -14.37 1.65
C SER A 71 -0.57 -15.39 0.82
N PHE A 72 -0.65 -16.63 1.29
CA PHE A 72 -1.28 -17.74 0.59
C PHE A 72 -2.50 -18.23 1.39
N PHE A 73 -3.69 -18.18 0.79
CA PHE A 73 -4.95 -18.64 1.36
C PHE A 73 -5.23 -20.06 0.89
N LEU A 74 -4.96 -21.02 1.76
CA LEU A 74 -4.96 -22.44 1.41
C LEU A 74 -6.32 -23.11 1.57
N ILE A 75 -6.70 -23.93 0.60
CA ILE A 75 -7.81 -24.88 0.74
C ILE A 75 -7.32 -26.11 1.51
N GLY A 76 -7.97 -26.41 2.63
CA GLY A 76 -7.57 -27.51 3.52
C GLY A 76 -7.48 -28.88 2.85
N THR A 77 -8.42 -29.23 1.95
CA THR A 77 -8.39 -30.49 1.21
C THR A 77 -7.24 -30.60 0.22
N ASN A 78 -6.61 -29.50 -0.15
CA ASN A 78 -5.43 -29.48 -1.01
C ASN A 78 -4.12 -29.73 -0.23
N ILE A 79 -4.17 -29.68 1.11
CA ILE A 79 -3.02 -29.95 1.98
C ILE A 79 -2.91 -31.48 2.18
N ASN A 80 -1.97 -32.09 1.49
CA ASN A 80 -1.63 -33.51 1.57
C ASN A 80 -0.12 -33.70 1.77
N ALA A 81 0.35 -34.94 1.85
CA ALA A 81 1.78 -35.22 2.13
C ALA A 81 2.75 -34.61 1.09
N GLU A 82 2.33 -34.48 -0.17
CA GLU A 82 3.16 -33.91 -1.24
C GLU A 82 3.14 -32.38 -1.18
N SER A 83 1.94 -31.78 -1.11
CA SER A 83 1.78 -30.33 -1.10
C SER A 83 2.21 -29.67 0.22
N ALA A 84 2.21 -30.42 1.34
CA ALA A 84 2.76 -29.95 2.62
C ALA A 84 4.25 -29.53 2.52
N VAL A 85 5.01 -30.14 1.62
CA VAL A 85 6.41 -29.74 1.34
C VAL A 85 6.45 -28.33 0.72
N THR A 86 5.50 -28.02 -0.15
CA THR A 86 5.36 -26.69 -0.77
C THR A 86 4.93 -25.65 0.26
N VAL A 87 3.99 -25.99 1.16
CA VAL A 87 3.59 -25.11 2.27
C VAL A 87 4.77 -24.82 3.20
N ARG A 88 5.55 -25.84 3.54
CA ARG A 88 6.75 -25.68 4.36
C ARG A 88 7.78 -24.77 3.68
N ARG A 89 8.01 -24.96 2.37
CA ARG A 89 8.88 -24.11 1.56
C ARG A 89 8.42 -22.64 1.61
N ALA A 90 7.13 -22.39 1.36
CA ALA A 90 6.57 -21.04 1.40
C ALA A 90 6.81 -20.38 2.76
N TYR A 91 6.51 -21.09 3.85
CA TYR A 91 6.73 -20.59 5.21
C TYR A 91 8.22 -20.29 5.49
N ASP A 92 9.13 -21.19 5.13
CA ASP A 92 10.57 -21.03 5.34
C ASP A 92 11.15 -19.86 4.51
N MET A 93 10.53 -19.51 3.37
CA MET A 93 10.81 -18.31 2.58
C MET A 93 10.22 -17.03 3.20
N GLY A 94 9.47 -17.14 4.30
CA GLY A 94 8.85 -16.01 5.01
C GLY A 94 7.54 -15.54 4.37
N MET A 95 6.85 -16.40 3.62
CA MET A 95 5.49 -16.15 3.18
C MET A 95 4.51 -16.34 4.33
N GLU A 96 3.38 -15.67 4.30
CA GLU A 96 2.29 -15.87 5.24
C GLU A 96 1.33 -16.94 4.71
N ILE A 97 0.87 -17.80 5.60
CA ILE A 97 -0.01 -18.91 5.26
C ILE A 97 -1.33 -18.70 5.96
N ASP A 98 -2.40 -18.56 5.19
CA ASP A 98 -3.71 -18.16 5.65
C ASP A 98 -4.82 -19.12 5.21
N ASN A 99 -6.06 -18.82 5.62
CA ASN A 99 -7.18 -19.73 5.57
C ASN A 99 -8.14 -19.42 4.41
N HIS A 100 -8.40 -20.43 3.55
CA HIS A 100 -9.41 -20.37 2.48
C HIS A 100 -10.47 -21.46 2.63
N SER A 101 -10.82 -21.81 3.85
CA SER A 101 -11.69 -22.90 4.24
C SER A 101 -11.14 -24.31 3.90
N LYS A 102 -11.75 -25.32 4.48
CA LYS A 102 -11.39 -26.71 4.24
C LYS A 102 -11.72 -27.17 2.82
N THR A 103 -12.94 -26.86 2.34
CA THR A 103 -13.52 -27.48 1.14
C THR A 103 -13.77 -26.51 0.00
N HIS A 104 -13.52 -25.20 0.20
CA HIS A 104 -13.89 -24.13 -0.72
C HIS A 104 -15.40 -24.11 -1.04
N SER A 105 -16.25 -24.55 -0.10
CA SER A 105 -17.70 -24.44 -0.24
C SER A 105 -18.18 -23.03 0.12
N ASN A 106 -19.32 -22.64 -0.46
CA ASN A 106 -19.94 -21.36 -0.08
C ASN A 106 -20.39 -21.43 1.38
N MET A 107 -19.76 -20.65 2.25
CA MET A 107 -19.96 -20.70 3.69
C MET A 107 -21.12 -19.81 4.17
N SER A 108 -21.62 -18.88 3.35
CA SER A 108 -22.67 -17.92 3.74
C SER A 108 -24.02 -18.59 4.13
N LYS A 109 -24.17 -19.91 3.88
CA LYS A 109 -25.35 -20.70 4.18
C LYS A 109 -25.11 -21.85 5.17
N MET A 110 -23.92 -21.95 5.72
CA MET A 110 -23.54 -22.97 6.70
C MET A 110 -23.99 -22.57 8.11
N SER A 111 -24.15 -23.54 8.98
CA SER A 111 -24.26 -23.25 10.42
C SER A 111 -22.93 -22.78 11.01
N ALA A 112 -22.97 -22.14 12.17
CA ALA A 112 -21.77 -21.67 12.85
C ALA A 112 -20.77 -22.81 13.13
N GLU A 113 -21.29 -24.00 13.52
CA GLU A 113 -20.48 -25.19 13.78
C GLU A 113 -19.80 -25.71 12.50
N GLU A 114 -20.51 -25.69 11.36
CA GLU A 114 -19.93 -26.05 10.05
C GLU A 114 -18.86 -25.05 9.62
N MET A 115 -19.09 -23.74 9.77
CA MET A 115 -18.11 -22.71 9.48
C MET A 115 -16.84 -22.88 10.33
N GLN A 116 -17.00 -23.08 11.64
CA GLN A 116 -15.88 -23.32 12.54
C GLN A 116 -15.08 -24.58 12.19
N ALA A 117 -15.75 -25.63 11.72
CA ALA A 117 -15.08 -26.85 11.27
C ALA A 117 -14.28 -26.65 9.98
N GLU A 118 -14.78 -25.82 9.06
CA GLU A 118 -14.07 -25.44 7.84
C GLU A 118 -12.77 -24.67 8.18
N ILE A 119 -12.83 -23.73 9.11
CA ILE A 119 -11.68 -22.90 9.54
C ILE A 119 -10.68 -23.73 10.34
N SER A 120 -11.15 -24.45 11.39
CA SER A 120 -10.29 -25.19 12.31
C SER A 120 -9.47 -26.26 11.61
N PHE A 121 -10.01 -26.90 10.57
CA PHE A 121 -9.29 -27.91 9.81
C PHE A 121 -8.04 -27.34 9.13
N VAL A 122 -8.13 -26.15 8.54
CA VAL A 122 -6.98 -25.49 7.90
C VAL A 122 -5.98 -25.04 8.94
N ASP A 123 -6.45 -24.40 10.02
CA ASP A 123 -5.61 -23.96 11.13
C ASP A 123 -4.76 -25.11 11.69
N GLU A 124 -5.40 -26.28 11.98
CA GLU A 124 -4.70 -27.45 12.48
C GLU A 124 -3.64 -27.98 11.50
N LYS A 125 -3.96 -28.01 10.20
CA LYS A 125 -3.04 -28.45 9.16
C LYS A 125 -1.87 -27.50 8.96
N VAL A 126 -2.12 -26.21 8.98
CA VAL A 126 -1.09 -25.17 8.86
C VAL A 126 -0.20 -25.18 10.10
N GLU A 127 -0.77 -25.26 11.31
CA GLU A 127 -0.02 -25.34 12.56
C GLU A 127 0.84 -26.61 12.64
N GLU A 128 0.35 -27.77 12.15
CA GLU A 128 1.14 -29.01 12.06
C GLU A 128 2.40 -28.84 11.19
N ILE A 129 2.30 -28.06 10.10
CA ILE A 129 3.40 -27.87 9.15
C ILE A 129 4.34 -26.75 9.58
N THR A 130 3.79 -25.59 10.04
CA THR A 130 4.55 -24.35 10.24
C THR A 130 4.87 -24.08 11.71
N GLY A 131 4.06 -24.59 12.63
CA GLY A 131 4.09 -24.25 14.06
C GLY A 131 3.27 -23.01 14.41
N GLU A 132 2.59 -22.37 13.44
CA GLU A 132 1.73 -21.22 13.62
C GLU A 132 0.36 -21.46 12.98
N LYS A 133 -0.69 -20.87 13.55
CA LYS A 133 -2.04 -20.85 12.96
C LYS A 133 -2.15 -19.74 11.92
N THR A 134 -3.18 -19.83 11.08
CA THR A 134 -3.55 -18.80 10.13
C THR A 134 -3.96 -17.51 10.86
N LYS A 135 -3.77 -16.36 10.23
CA LYS A 135 -4.03 -15.04 10.82
C LYS A 135 -5.18 -14.31 10.13
N PHE A 136 -5.44 -14.68 8.88
CA PHE A 136 -6.49 -14.09 8.06
C PHE A 136 -7.33 -15.18 7.41
N PHE A 137 -8.54 -14.79 7.02
CA PHE A 137 -9.47 -15.65 6.30
C PHE A 137 -9.93 -14.95 5.02
N ARG A 138 -9.90 -15.67 3.90
CA ARG A 138 -10.58 -15.23 2.68
C ARG A 138 -11.79 -16.13 2.43
N PRO A 139 -13.01 -15.55 2.44
CA PRO A 139 -14.23 -16.33 2.16
C PRO A 139 -14.21 -16.87 0.74
N PRO A 140 -14.51 -18.17 0.51
CA PRO A 140 -14.74 -18.69 -0.82
C PRO A 140 -15.77 -17.85 -1.60
N PHE A 141 -15.48 -17.57 -2.88
CA PHE A 141 -16.30 -16.73 -3.76
C PHE A 141 -16.47 -15.27 -3.29
N ILE A 142 -15.74 -14.86 -2.25
CA ILE A 142 -15.91 -13.56 -1.58
C ILE A 142 -17.37 -13.35 -1.13
N ASP A 143 -18.11 -14.43 -0.90
CA ASP A 143 -19.48 -14.39 -0.42
C ASP A 143 -19.49 -14.36 1.12
N VAL A 144 -20.03 -13.28 1.68
CA VAL A 144 -20.03 -13.02 3.13
C VAL A 144 -21.44 -12.82 3.66
N SER A 145 -21.65 -13.22 4.90
CA SER A 145 -22.88 -12.94 5.65
C SER A 145 -22.54 -12.43 7.06
N ALA A 146 -23.51 -11.80 7.73
CA ALA A 146 -23.33 -11.35 9.11
C ALA A 146 -23.01 -12.51 10.06
N GLU A 147 -23.62 -13.68 9.83
CA GLU A 147 -23.42 -14.89 10.62
C GLU A 147 -21.97 -15.42 10.49
N MET A 148 -21.32 -15.20 9.35
CA MET A 148 -19.91 -15.57 9.17
C MET A 148 -19.00 -14.75 10.09
N TYR A 149 -19.26 -13.45 10.24
CA TYR A 149 -18.51 -12.63 11.19
C TYR A 149 -18.74 -13.08 12.65
N ASP A 150 -19.96 -13.48 13.01
CA ASP A 150 -20.24 -14.00 14.35
C ASP A 150 -19.56 -15.34 14.63
N ALA A 151 -19.35 -16.18 13.60
CA ALA A 151 -18.79 -17.52 13.72
C ALA A 151 -17.27 -17.59 13.55
N ILE A 152 -16.65 -16.65 12.84
CA ILE A 152 -15.24 -16.70 12.43
C ILE A 152 -14.51 -15.46 12.97
N GLU A 153 -13.59 -15.66 13.91
CA GLU A 153 -12.87 -14.55 14.56
C GLU A 153 -11.76 -13.94 13.69
N LEU A 154 -11.28 -14.66 12.64
CA LEU A 154 -10.23 -14.17 11.77
C LEU A 154 -10.68 -12.91 10.99
N PRO A 155 -9.80 -11.91 10.79
CA PRO A 155 -10.09 -10.78 9.89
C PRO A 155 -10.30 -11.27 8.46
N PHE A 156 -11.30 -10.69 7.77
CA PHE A 156 -11.65 -11.11 6.41
C PHE A 156 -10.89 -10.29 5.37
N ILE A 157 -10.37 -10.98 4.36
CA ILE A 157 -9.61 -10.37 3.26
C ILE A 157 -10.34 -10.61 1.93
N CYS A 158 -10.47 -9.55 1.15
CA CYS A 158 -10.86 -9.59 -0.26
C CYS A 158 -9.61 -9.31 -1.14
N GLY A 159 -9.49 -8.11 -1.64
CA GLY A 159 -8.46 -7.67 -2.58
C GLY A 159 -9.08 -7.14 -3.86
N ILE A 160 -8.24 -6.57 -4.74
CA ILE A 160 -8.67 -6.23 -6.10
C ILE A 160 -8.63 -7.51 -6.96
N ASP A 161 -9.73 -7.75 -7.69
CA ASP A 161 -9.91 -8.93 -8.55
C ASP A 161 -9.38 -8.64 -9.96
N CYS A 162 -8.37 -9.38 -10.40
CA CYS A 162 -7.86 -9.32 -11.77
C CYS A 162 -8.44 -10.40 -12.69
N GLN A 163 -9.48 -11.11 -12.25
CA GLN A 163 -10.18 -12.17 -12.98
C GLN A 163 -9.27 -13.31 -13.43
N ASP A 164 -8.24 -13.61 -12.70
CA ASP A 164 -7.22 -14.60 -13.07
C ASP A 164 -7.69 -16.06 -12.95
N TYR A 165 -8.85 -16.28 -12.33
CA TYR A 165 -9.57 -17.56 -12.33
C TYR A 165 -10.31 -17.82 -13.67
N MET A 166 -10.47 -16.81 -14.52
CA MET A 166 -11.14 -16.94 -15.81
C MET A 166 -10.15 -17.40 -16.88
N ALA A 167 -10.40 -18.56 -17.48
CA ALA A 167 -9.49 -19.16 -18.47
C ALA A 167 -9.31 -18.32 -19.76
N ASN A 168 -10.25 -17.45 -20.08
CA ASN A 168 -10.22 -16.57 -21.24
C ASN A 168 -9.52 -15.23 -21.01
N VAL A 169 -9.13 -14.92 -19.76
CA VAL A 169 -8.38 -13.69 -19.43
C VAL A 169 -6.89 -13.99 -19.57
N THR A 170 -6.25 -13.31 -20.49
CA THR A 170 -4.83 -13.51 -20.83
C THR A 170 -3.90 -12.98 -19.74
N ALA A 171 -2.64 -13.41 -19.74
CA ALA A 171 -1.62 -12.90 -18.83
C ALA A 171 -1.46 -11.37 -18.91
N GLN A 172 -1.55 -10.79 -20.11
CA GLN A 172 -1.46 -9.34 -20.29
C GLN A 172 -2.67 -8.62 -19.67
N GLU A 173 -3.88 -9.12 -19.90
CA GLU A 173 -5.09 -8.51 -19.29
C GLU A 173 -5.03 -8.58 -17.76
N ARG A 174 -4.61 -9.72 -17.17
CA ARG A 174 -4.39 -9.85 -15.73
C ARG A 174 -3.35 -8.84 -15.23
N ALA A 175 -2.24 -8.70 -15.94
CA ALA A 175 -1.21 -7.73 -15.62
C ALA A 175 -1.73 -6.29 -15.68
N ASP A 176 -2.50 -5.95 -16.71
CA ASP A 176 -3.11 -4.62 -16.85
C ASP A 176 -4.07 -4.31 -15.70
N TYR A 177 -4.90 -5.27 -15.27
CA TYR A 177 -5.78 -5.12 -14.10
C TYR A 177 -4.97 -4.82 -12.83
N ILE A 178 -3.90 -5.57 -12.58
CA ILE A 178 -3.06 -5.38 -11.39
C ILE A 178 -2.38 -4.01 -11.43
N LEU A 179 -1.74 -3.65 -12.54
CA LEU A 179 -1.01 -2.39 -12.70
C LEU A 179 -1.94 -1.17 -12.59
N ASN A 180 -3.14 -1.26 -13.17
CA ASN A 180 -4.14 -0.19 -13.10
C ASN A 180 -4.75 -0.04 -11.71
N GLY A 181 -4.83 -1.12 -10.93
CA GLY A 181 -5.32 -1.10 -9.55
C GLY A 181 -4.25 -0.86 -8.50
N ALA A 182 -2.97 -0.79 -8.89
CA ALA A 182 -1.86 -0.66 -7.95
C ALA A 182 -1.87 0.71 -7.27
N LYS A 183 -1.97 0.71 -5.94
CA LYS A 183 -1.80 1.88 -5.06
C LYS A 183 -1.17 1.44 -3.75
N ASP A 184 -0.63 2.39 -2.96
CA ASP A 184 -0.06 2.07 -1.66
C ASP A 184 -1.13 1.43 -0.75
N GLY A 185 -0.77 0.29 -0.17
CA GLY A 185 -1.66 -0.48 0.70
C GLY A 185 -2.63 -1.43 0.01
N VAL A 186 -2.61 -1.56 -1.32
CA VAL A 186 -3.52 -2.45 -2.03
C VAL A 186 -3.22 -3.92 -1.77
N ILE A 187 -4.28 -4.73 -1.66
CA ILE A 187 -4.24 -6.19 -1.62
C ILE A 187 -4.67 -6.69 -3.00
N VAL A 188 -3.87 -7.54 -3.63
CA VAL A 188 -4.18 -8.15 -4.93
C VAL A 188 -4.65 -9.58 -4.72
N LEU A 189 -5.85 -9.89 -5.21
CA LEU A 189 -6.43 -11.22 -5.19
C LEU A 189 -6.01 -11.97 -6.46
N LEU A 190 -5.28 -13.05 -6.28
CA LEU A 190 -4.78 -13.96 -7.32
C LEU A 190 -5.09 -15.40 -6.94
N HIS A 191 -4.89 -16.31 -7.89
CA HIS A 191 -5.06 -17.75 -7.65
C HIS A 191 -3.83 -18.51 -8.13
N ASP A 192 -3.25 -19.33 -7.24
CA ASP A 192 -2.19 -20.27 -7.58
C ASP A 192 -2.70 -21.71 -7.78
N ALA A 193 -4.00 -21.85 -8.07
CA ALA A 193 -4.62 -23.12 -8.41
C ALA A 193 -3.81 -23.91 -9.43
N ALA A 194 -3.76 -25.24 -9.31
CA ALA A 194 -2.97 -26.11 -10.16
C ALA A 194 -3.28 -25.90 -11.67
N GLY A 195 -2.27 -25.54 -12.44
CA GLY A 195 -2.38 -25.29 -13.88
C GLY A 195 -2.69 -23.82 -14.24
N ASN A 196 -2.84 -22.89 -13.29
CA ASN A 196 -3.06 -21.48 -13.59
C ASN A 196 -1.78 -20.74 -14.00
N GLN A 197 -1.12 -21.22 -15.05
CA GLN A 197 0.14 -20.67 -15.56
C GLN A 197 0.02 -19.23 -16.07
N GLN A 198 -1.18 -18.81 -16.50
CA GLN A 198 -1.40 -17.44 -16.95
C GLN A 198 -1.18 -16.41 -15.82
N THR A 199 -1.43 -16.77 -14.55
CA THR A 199 -1.12 -15.91 -13.40
C THR A 199 0.40 -15.79 -13.23
N VAL A 200 1.16 -16.88 -13.36
CA VAL A 200 2.63 -16.84 -13.31
C VAL A 200 3.19 -15.94 -14.42
N GLU A 201 2.68 -16.05 -15.64
CA GLU A 201 3.10 -15.20 -16.75
C GLU A 201 2.69 -13.72 -16.54
N ALA A 202 1.52 -13.46 -15.94
CA ALA A 202 1.12 -12.11 -15.58
C ALA A 202 2.06 -11.48 -14.53
N LEU A 203 2.47 -12.26 -13.51
CA LEU A 203 3.41 -11.80 -12.50
C LEU A 203 4.78 -11.43 -13.06
N LYS A 204 5.27 -12.15 -14.10
CA LYS A 204 6.52 -11.80 -14.82
C LYS A 204 6.44 -10.43 -15.51
N ILE A 205 5.24 -9.98 -15.87
CA ILE A 205 5.00 -8.66 -16.45
C ILE A 205 4.88 -7.61 -15.35
N VAL A 206 4.16 -7.93 -14.27
CA VAL A 206 3.78 -6.99 -13.20
C VAL A 206 4.94 -6.67 -12.27
N MET A 207 5.64 -7.70 -11.76
CA MET A 207 6.61 -7.51 -10.69
C MET A 207 7.75 -6.54 -11.03
N PRO A 208 8.41 -6.62 -12.21
CA PRO A 208 9.45 -5.66 -12.56
C PRO A 208 8.93 -4.24 -12.65
N GLN A 209 7.71 -4.04 -13.18
CA GLN A 209 7.12 -2.70 -13.31
C GLN A 209 6.75 -2.10 -11.95
N LEU A 210 6.22 -2.89 -11.03
CA LEU A 210 5.91 -2.42 -9.68
C LEU A 210 7.18 -2.09 -8.88
N VAL A 211 8.24 -2.89 -9.03
CA VAL A 211 9.57 -2.57 -8.44
C VAL A 211 10.09 -1.23 -8.99
N GLU A 212 10.02 -1.01 -10.31
CA GLU A 212 10.42 0.25 -10.93
C GLU A 212 9.60 1.45 -10.44
N GLN A 213 8.31 1.23 -10.14
CA GLN A 213 7.42 2.24 -9.56
C GLN A 213 7.60 2.44 -8.04
N GLY A 214 8.55 1.74 -7.41
CA GLY A 214 8.90 1.87 -5.99
C GLY A 214 8.00 1.09 -5.03
N TYR A 215 7.32 0.05 -5.50
CA TYR A 215 6.56 -0.85 -4.64
C TYR A 215 7.46 -1.90 -3.99
N GLU A 216 7.16 -2.21 -2.72
CA GLU A 216 7.68 -3.34 -1.98
C GLU A 216 6.57 -4.36 -1.75
N PHE A 217 6.85 -5.63 -2.05
CA PHE A 217 5.92 -6.73 -1.86
C PHE A 217 6.02 -7.26 -0.44
N VAL A 218 4.92 -7.22 0.29
CA VAL A 218 4.88 -7.59 1.71
C VAL A 218 3.75 -8.59 1.99
N THR A 219 3.84 -9.30 3.13
CA THR A 219 2.72 -10.11 3.63
C THR A 219 1.60 -9.21 4.16
N LEU A 220 0.40 -9.76 4.38
CA LEU A 220 -0.71 -9.02 4.98
C LEU A 220 -0.35 -8.51 6.37
N THR A 221 0.22 -9.35 7.23
CA THR A 221 0.67 -8.92 8.57
C THR A 221 1.62 -7.74 8.51
N GLU A 222 2.60 -7.76 7.60
CA GLU A 222 3.54 -6.64 7.46
C GLU A 222 2.88 -5.41 6.82
N LEU A 223 1.92 -5.60 5.90
CA LEU A 223 1.13 -4.52 5.32
C LEU A 223 0.39 -3.75 6.40
N PHE A 224 -0.44 -4.43 7.21
CA PHE A 224 -1.18 -3.81 8.31
C PHE A 224 -0.25 -3.08 9.27
N LYS A 225 0.83 -3.75 9.71
CA LYS A 225 1.80 -3.17 10.64
C LYS A 225 2.46 -1.90 10.10
N ARG A 226 2.89 -1.91 8.83
CA ARG A 226 3.61 -0.76 8.22
C ARG A 226 2.67 0.38 7.84
N GLN A 227 1.39 0.10 7.61
CA GLN A 227 0.35 1.11 7.45
C GLN A 227 -0.13 1.68 8.79
N GLY A 228 0.29 1.08 9.92
CA GLY A 228 -0.09 1.53 11.27
C GLY A 228 -1.50 1.10 11.66
N GLU A 229 -2.06 0.11 10.95
CA GLU A 229 -3.41 -0.39 11.18
C GLU A 229 -3.40 -1.75 11.88
N THR A 230 -4.46 -2.03 12.63
CA THR A 230 -4.71 -3.34 13.23
C THR A 230 -5.93 -3.95 12.56
N PRO A 231 -5.84 -5.18 12.02
CA PRO A 231 -7.00 -5.84 11.43
C PRO A 231 -8.13 -5.95 12.43
N LYS A 232 -9.33 -5.54 12.03
CA LYS A 232 -10.54 -5.60 12.86
C LYS A 232 -11.47 -6.69 12.36
N HIS A 233 -12.19 -7.28 13.28
CA HIS A 233 -13.31 -8.17 13.01
C HIS A 233 -14.50 -7.39 12.41
N GLY A 234 -15.34 -8.06 11.61
CA GLY A 234 -16.52 -7.43 11.00
C GLY A 234 -16.23 -6.54 9.79
N ILE A 235 -15.00 -6.58 9.27
CA ILE A 235 -14.58 -5.85 8.08
C ILE A 235 -14.00 -6.83 7.08
N ILE A 236 -14.23 -6.59 5.78
CA ILE A 236 -13.54 -7.27 4.69
C ILE A 236 -12.61 -6.28 3.98
N TYR A 237 -11.32 -6.58 3.95
CA TYR A 237 -10.28 -5.66 3.47
C TYR A 237 -9.91 -5.91 2.02
N SER A 238 -10.02 -4.88 1.17
CA SER A 238 -9.47 -4.84 -0.19
C SER A 238 -8.18 -4.04 -0.30
N ASN A 239 -7.90 -3.22 0.70
CA ASN A 239 -6.67 -2.45 0.86
C ASN A 239 -6.50 -2.07 2.34
N VAL A 240 -5.29 -1.68 2.70
CA VAL A 240 -4.94 -1.14 4.01
C VAL A 240 -4.27 0.21 3.77
N GLY A 241 -5.08 1.25 3.63
CA GLY A 241 -4.59 2.62 3.41
C GLY A 241 -4.29 3.34 4.71
N ARG A 242 -3.51 4.41 4.64
CA ARG A 242 -3.33 5.35 5.74
C ARG A 242 -4.42 6.41 5.72
N TYR A 243 -4.83 6.85 6.90
CA TYR A 243 -5.71 8.02 6.98
C TYR A 243 -4.99 9.23 6.35
N PRO A 244 -5.59 9.89 5.34
CA PRO A 244 -4.92 11.01 4.68
C PRO A 244 -4.90 12.23 5.59
N GLU A 245 -3.71 12.79 5.76
CA GLU A 245 -3.49 14.02 6.52
C GLU A 245 -3.52 15.25 5.60
N GLY A 246 -3.58 16.45 6.19
CA GLY A 246 -3.50 17.70 5.44
C GLY A 246 -4.79 18.12 4.74
N TYR A 247 -5.92 17.63 5.21
CA TYR A 247 -7.25 18.04 4.72
C TYR A 247 -8.06 18.70 5.82
N GLU A 248 -8.86 19.69 5.44
CA GLU A 248 -9.82 20.37 6.33
C GLU A 248 -11.22 20.33 5.75
N VAL A 249 -12.23 20.43 6.62
CA VAL A 249 -13.64 20.39 6.20
C VAL A 249 -13.98 21.65 5.41
N LYS A 250 -14.37 21.47 4.14
CA LYS A 250 -14.89 22.52 3.29
C LYS A 250 -16.39 22.71 3.48
N GLU A 251 -17.14 21.60 3.46
CA GLU A 251 -18.60 21.61 3.70
C GLU A 251 -19.10 20.26 4.19
N VAL A 252 -20.24 20.24 4.84
CA VAL A 252 -20.98 19.03 5.20
C VAL A 252 -21.97 18.74 4.08
N ILE A 253 -21.77 17.62 3.37
CA ILE A 253 -22.64 17.17 2.29
C ILE A 253 -23.97 16.63 2.87
N SER A 254 -23.88 15.81 3.91
CA SER A 254 -25.02 15.27 4.65
C SER A 254 -24.64 14.93 6.09
N ALA A 255 -25.42 15.43 7.04
CA ALA A 255 -25.34 15.06 8.45
C ALA A 255 -26.25 13.85 8.80
N ASP A 256 -27.28 13.62 7.99
CA ASP A 256 -28.30 12.60 8.23
C ASP A 256 -27.87 11.23 7.69
N ASN A 257 -28.47 10.18 8.26
CA ASN A 257 -28.29 8.83 7.78
C ASN A 257 -28.94 8.65 6.40
N THR A 258 -28.19 8.05 5.48
CA THR A 258 -28.66 7.75 4.12
C THR A 258 -27.93 6.53 3.55
N ASP A 259 -28.52 5.85 2.60
CA ASP A 259 -27.90 4.73 1.87
C ASP A 259 -27.22 5.17 0.56
N ARG A 260 -27.44 6.43 0.17
CA ARG A 260 -26.98 6.95 -1.12
C ARG A 260 -26.88 8.48 -1.14
N ILE A 261 -25.81 8.97 -1.77
CA ILE A 261 -25.61 10.40 -2.02
C ILE A 261 -25.16 10.61 -3.47
N LEU A 262 -25.86 11.48 -4.20
CA LEU A 262 -25.38 11.99 -5.47
C LEU A 262 -24.43 13.17 -5.23
N LEU A 263 -23.19 13.02 -5.67
CA LEU A 263 -22.15 14.04 -5.51
C LEU A 263 -22.24 15.08 -6.65
N ASP A 264 -21.95 16.34 -6.33
CA ASP A 264 -21.90 17.43 -7.32
C ASP A 264 -20.62 17.32 -8.17
N LYS A 265 -20.75 16.67 -9.33
CA LYS A 265 -19.63 16.46 -10.25
C LYS A 265 -18.99 17.76 -10.74
N SER A 266 -19.76 18.86 -10.85
CA SER A 266 -19.22 20.15 -11.28
C SER A 266 -18.37 20.80 -10.20
N LEU A 267 -18.71 20.57 -8.93
CA LEU A 267 -17.89 21.01 -7.81
C LEU A 267 -16.59 20.20 -7.74
N LEU A 268 -16.66 18.86 -7.85
CA LEU A 268 -15.50 18.00 -7.82
C LEU A 268 -14.54 18.31 -8.98
N GLU A 269 -15.06 18.53 -10.19
CA GLU A 269 -14.27 18.94 -11.35
C GLU A 269 -13.51 20.25 -11.11
N LYS A 270 -14.16 21.25 -10.49
CA LYS A 270 -13.54 22.53 -10.15
C LYS A 270 -12.46 22.42 -9.08
N MET A 271 -12.60 21.47 -8.16
CA MET A 271 -11.61 21.22 -7.10
C MET A 271 -10.38 20.46 -7.61
N GLY A 272 -10.50 19.79 -8.76
CA GLY A 272 -9.40 19.04 -9.35
C GLY A 272 -8.85 17.96 -8.42
N ASP A 273 -7.57 18.04 -8.07
CA ASP A 273 -6.87 17.07 -7.20
C ASP A 273 -6.84 17.47 -5.70
N THR A 274 -7.57 18.53 -5.32
CA THR A 274 -7.46 19.10 -3.97
C THR A 274 -8.51 18.61 -2.99
N TYR A 275 -9.50 17.78 -3.40
CA TYR A 275 -10.56 17.33 -2.51
C TYR A 275 -10.32 15.93 -1.93
N ALA A 276 -10.98 15.69 -0.81
CA ALA A 276 -11.28 14.37 -0.30
C ALA A 276 -12.74 14.28 0.16
N ILE A 277 -13.29 13.08 0.27
CA ILE A 277 -14.64 12.84 0.78
C ILE A 277 -14.52 11.90 1.96
N GLU A 278 -14.88 12.39 3.13
CA GLU A 278 -14.90 11.63 4.38
C GLU A 278 -16.34 11.32 4.80
N MET A 279 -16.57 10.15 5.37
CA MET A 279 -17.84 9.79 5.98
C MET A 279 -17.67 8.79 7.10
N ASN A 280 -18.66 8.74 7.99
CA ASN A 280 -18.89 7.59 8.83
C ASN A 280 -19.84 6.64 8.13
N TYR A 281 -19.71 5.32 8.38
CA TYR A 281 -20.58 4.32 7.80
C TYR A 281 -20.79 3.12 8.71
N THR A 282 -21.87 2.38 8.46
CA THR A 282 -22.07 1.02 8.96
C THR A 282 -22.44 0.11 7.79
N SER A 283 -21.99 -1.14 7.82
CA SER A 283 -22.24 -2.13 6.79
C SER A 283 -22.48 -3.50 7.41
N ALA A 284 -23.58 -4.16 7.05
CA ALA A 284 -23.88 -5.49 7.54
C ALA A 284 -22.97 -6.58 6.91
N THR A 285 -22.40 -6.30 5.74
CA THR A 285 -21.52 -7.20 5.00
C THR A 285 -20.03 -6.92 5.22
N GLY A 286 -19.70 -5.90 6.04
CA GLY A 286 -18.32 -5.49 6.27
C GLY A 286 -17.63 -4.77 5.10
N TYR A 287 -18.28 -4.66 3.93
CA TYR A 287 -17.74 -3.90 2.81
C TYR A 287 -17.82 -2.39 3.08
N PRO A 288 -16.76 -1.63 2.78
CA PRO A 288 -16.85 -0.17 2.82
C PRO A 288 -17.78 0.36 1.72
N PRO A 289 -18.27 1.60 1.86
CA PRO A 289 -18.95 2.28 0.77
C PRO A 289 -18.01 2.47 -0.44
N VAL A 290 -18.61 2.71 -1.62
CA VAL A 290 -17.89 3.02 -2.85
C VAL A 290 -18.37 4.34 -3.46
N ILE A 291 -17.49 5.01 -4.20
CA ILE A 291 -17.89 6.00 -5.17
C ILE A 291 -18.11 5.30 -6.50
N ALA A 292 -19.34 5.32 -7.02
CA ALA A 292 -19.68 4.73 -8.31
C ALA A 292 -19.74 5.82 -9.40
N LEU A 293 -18.86 5.71 -10.40
CA LEU A 293 -18.96 6.48 -11.64
C LEU A 293 -20.02 5.85 -12.54
N GLN A 294 -21.00 6.64 -12.98
CA GLN A 294 -22.15 6.14 -13.72
C GLN A 294 -22.29 6.84 -15.05
N LYS A 295 -22.39 6.05 -16.12
CA LYS A 295 -22.72 6.52 -17.47
C LYS A 295 -23.66 5.51 -18.12
N TRP A 296 -24.91 5.87 -18.25
CA TRP A 296 -25.98 5.02 -18.82
C TRP A 296 -26.19 5.27 -20.31
N SER A 297 -25.79 6.46 -20.79
CA SER A 297 -25.80 6.83 -22.20
C SER A 297 -24.59 6.24 -22.92
N GLY A 298 -24.84 5.38 -23.91
CA GLY A 298 -23.77 4.74 -24.69
C GLY A 298 -23.74 3.22 -24.52
N THR A 299 -22.90 2.57 -25.33
CA THR A 299 -22.74 1.11 -25.29
C THR A 299 -21.23 0.79 -25.23
N PRO A 300 -20.74 0.09 -24.20
CA PRO A 300 -21.49 -0.36 -23.02
C PRO A 300 -21.81 0.77 -22.04
N ALA A 301 -22.84 0.57 -21.22
CA ALA A 301 -23.08 1.40 -20.04
C ALA A 301 -21.96 1.18 -19.02
N VAL A 302 -21.60 2.23 -18.28
CA VAL A 302 -20.53 2.18 -17.27
C VAL A 302 -21.14 2.30 -15.88
N TRP A 303 -20.81 1.35 -15.03
CA TRP A 303 -20.91 1.45 -13.58
C TRP A 303 -19.55 1.01 -13.02
N HIS A 304 -18.75 1.96 -12.53
CA HIS A 304 -17.39 1.70 -12.08
C HIS A 304 -17.27 2.10 -10.61
N PRO A 305 -17.14 1.10 -9.70
CA PRO A 305 -16.97 1.35 -8.28
C PRO A 305 -15.52 1.67 -7.95
N ILE A 306 -15.31 2.72 -7.16
CA ILE A 306 -14.02 3.14 -6.63
C ILE A 306 -14.02 2.82 -5.14
N GLN A 307 -13.03 2.05 -4.71
CA GLN A 307 -12.82 1.74 -3.30
C GLN A 307 -12.18 2.93 -2.58
N PRO A 308 -12.49 3.17 -1.30
CA PRO A 308 -11.88 4.25 -0.53
C PRO A 308 -10.36 4.05 -0.41
N THR A 309 -9.63 5.16 -0.33
CA THR A 309 -8.19 5.15 -0.01
C THR A 309 -7.96 4.63 1.40
N TYR A 310 -8.82 5.04 2.34
CA TYR A 310 -8.79 4.62 3.74
C TYR A 310 -10.16 4.19 4.22
N PHE A 311 -10.22 3.10 5.00
CA PHE A 311 -11.40 2.72 5.77
C PHE A 311 -11.01 1.83 6.96
N ASN A 312 -11.83 1.87 8.00
CA ASN A 312 -11.55 1.16 9.26
C ASN A 312 -12.78 0.50 9.90
N GLY A 313 -13.87 0.34 9.14
CA GLY A 313 -15.14 -0.23 9.60
C GLY A 313 -16.17 0.81 10.08
N ASP A 314 -15.71 1.99 10.51
CA ASP A 314 -16.58 3.07 11.00
C ASP A 314 -16.47 4.32 10.11
N LYS A 315 -15.32 4.50 9.48
CA LYS A 315 -14.98 5.67 8.67
C LYS A 315 -14.40 5.25 7.34
N ALA A 316 -14.73 6.00 6.28
CA ALA A 316 -14.11 5.86 4.97
C ALA A 316 -13.70 7.23 4.43
N VAL A 317 -12.59 7.25 3.67
CA VAL A 317 -12.08 8.45 2.99
C VAL A 317 -11.70 8.10 1.56
N PHE A 318 -12.18 8.90 0.62
CA PHE A 318 -11.80 8.86 -0.78
C PHE A 318 -10.98 10.10 -1.11
N LEU A 319 -9.88 9.93 -1.83
CA LEU A 319 -9.10 11.05 -2.37
C LEU A 319 -9.55 11.38 -3.79
N ALA A 320 -9.37 12.63 -4.19
CA ALA A 320 -9.59 13.08 -5.58
C ALA A 320 -8.83 12.20 -6.58
N GLU A 321 -7.61 11.79 -6.22
CA GLU A 321 -6.75 10.94 -7.05
C GLU A 321 -7.43 9.62 -7.44
N ASP A 322 -8.17 8.97 -6.52
CA ASP A 322 -8.89 7.72 -6.84
C ASP A 322 -9.92 7.94 -7.95
N VAL A 323 -10.64 9.07 -7.90
CA VAL A 323 -11.65 9.42 -8.91
C VAL A 323 -11.01 9.81 -10.24
N LEU A 324 -9.94 10.60 -10.20
CA LEU A 324 -9.22 11.04 -11.39
C LEU A 324 -8.57 9.87 -12.13
N ASN A 325 -7.93 8.94 -11.40
CA ASN A 325 -7.35 7.73 -11.97
C ASN A 325 -8.42 6.85 -12.64
N ALA A 326 -9.58 6.68 -12.00
CA ALA A 326 -10.68 5.93 -12.60
C ALA A 326 -11.22 6.60 -13.88
N LEU A 327 -11.35 7.92 -13.90
CA LEU A 327 -11.75 8.67 -15.10
C LEU A 327 -10.74 8.51 -16.24
N GLU A 328 -9.44 8.57 -15.95
CA GLU A 328 -8.37 8.38 -16.93
C GLU A 328 -8.40 6.97 -17.52
N GLN A 329 -8.50 5.93 -16.68
CA GLN A 329 -8.61 4.53 -17.10
C GLN A 329 -9.83 4.29 -18.01
N LEU A 330 -10.97 4.91 -17.68
CA LEU A 330 -12.19 4.83 -18.46
C LEU A 330 -12.17 5.74 -19.71
N LYS A 331 -11.19 6.64 -19.83
CA LYS A 331 -11.11 7.69 -20.87
C LYS A 331 -12.35 8.57 -20.88
N LEU A 332 -12.83 8.94 -19.67
CA LEU A 332 -14.01 9.78 -19.45
C LEU A 332 -13.63 11.06 -18.71
N GLY A 333 -14.36 12.14 -18.97
CA GLY A 333 -14.36 13.34 -18.14
C GLY A 333 -15.59 13.40 -17.23
N TYR A 334 -15.61 14.33 -16.28
CA TYR A 334 -16.78 14.56 -15.41
C TYR A 334 -18.05 14.87 -16.21
N SER A 335 -17.92 15.59 -17.34
CA SER A 335 -19.03 15.92 -18.23
C SER A 335 -19.65 14.70 -18.94
N ASP A 336 -18.89 13.62 -19.12
CA ASP A 336 -19.36 12.38 -19.76
C ASP A 336 -20.23 11.53 -18.84
N LEU A 337 -20.16 11.76 -17.53
CA LEU A 337 -20.89 10.98 -16.54
C LEU A 337 -22.33 11.46 -16.37
N ASP A 338 -23.26 10.52 -16.23
CA ASP A 338 -24.63 10.79 -15.79
C ASP A 338 -24.68 11.10 -14.28
N GLY A 339 -23.80 10.44 -13.49
CA GLY A 339 -23.70 10.68 -12.06
C GLY A 339 -22.42 10.15 -11.42
N ILE A 340 -22.11 10.71 -10.27
CA ILE A 340 -21.10 10.20 -9.31
C ILE A 340 -21.85 9.96 -8.01
N THR A 341 -21.91 8.71 -7.57
CA THR A 341 -22.77 8.33 -6.45
C THR A 341 -21.96 7.63 -5.37
N LEU A 342 -22.07 8.10 -4.14
CA LEU A 342 -21.58 7.42 -2.94
C LEU A 342 -22.67 6.44 -2.49
N THR A 343 -22.35 5.15 -2.36
CA THR A 343 -23.32 4.07 -2.11
C THR A 343 -22.64 2.77 -1.66
N ALA A 344 -23.42 1.72 -1.40
CA ALA A 344 -22.90 0.38 -1.15
C ALA A 344 -22.28 -0.24 -2.42
N TYR A 345 -21.18 -1.01 -2.23
CA TYR A 345 -20.69 -1.91 -3.28
C TYR A 345 -21.61 -3.12 -3.41
N THR A 346 -21.94 -3.74 -2.26
CA THR A 346 -22.88 -4.86 -2.16
C THR A 346 -23.59 -4.79 -0.80
N GLY A 347 -24.78 -5.35 -0.72
CA GLY A 347 -25.61 -5.32 0.48
C GLY A 347 -26.11 -3.92 0.84
N GLU A 348 -26.26 -3.67 2.13
CA GLU A 348 -26.75 -2.40 2.67
C GLU A 348 -25.63 -1.64 3.39
N VAL A 349 -25.55 -0.34 3.15
CA VAL A 349 -24.68 0.60 3.85
C VAL A 349 -25.52 1.75 4.39
N VAL A 350 -25.21 2.21 5.59
CA VAL A 350 -25.73 3.46 6.11
C VAL A 350 -24.57 4.45 6.22
N LEU A 351 -24.68 5.55 5.49
CA LEU A 351 -23.72 6.65 5.45
C LEU A 351 -24.19 7.76 6.40
N SER A 352 -23.30 8.39 7.12
CA SER A 352 -23.59 9.53 7.97
C SER A 352 -22.39 10.47 8.05
N ASP A 353 -22.61 11.72 8.45
CA ASP A 353 -21.57 12.73 8.63
C ASP A 353 -20.66 12.87 7.42
N VAL A 354 -21.26 12.89 6.21
CA VAL A 354 -20.54 12.95 4.93
C VAL A 354 -20.04 14.37 4.70
N LYS A 355 -18.72 14.51 4.54
CA LYS A 355 -18.00 15.78 4.39
C LYS A 355 -17.21 15.83 3.11
N LEU A 356 -17.25 16.97 2.46
CA LEU A 356 -16.27 17.35 1.45
C LEU A 356 -15.13 18.07 2.17
N LEU A 357 -13.93 17.55 1.97
CA LEU A 357 -12.70 18.12 2.50
C LEU A 357 -11.94 18.80 1.36
N THR A 358 -11.06 19.72 1.70
CA THR A 358 -10.09 20.32 0.79
C THR A 358 -8.70 20.25 1.40
N LYS A 359 -7.67 20.17 0.57
CA LYS A 359 -6.28 20.28 1.06
C LYS A 359 -6.14 21.56 1.87
N SER A 360 -5.60 21.45 3.07
CA SER A 360 -5.44 22.59 3.98
C SER A 360 -4.39 23.56 3.42
N GLU A 361 -4.77 24.84 3.31
CA GLU A 361 -3.82 25.89 2.93
C GLU A 361 -2.75 26.14 4.02
N MET A 362 -2.98 25.63 5.24
CA MET A 362 -2.05 25.82 6.35
C MET A 362 -0.70 25.11 6.19
N GLN A 363 -0.62 24.08 5.34
CA GLN A 363 0.65 23.39 5.10
C GLN A 363 1.62 24.15 4.21
N THR A 364 1.15 25.16 3.44
CA THR A 364 2.04 25.94 2.57
C THR A 364 2.89 26.96 3.32
N ASN A 365 2.69 27.15 4.63
CA ASN A 365 3.35 28.19 5.43
C ASN A 365 4.21 27.67 6.58
N LEU A 366 4.43 26.36 6.70
CA LEU A 366 5.38 25.86 7.69
C LEU A 366 6.79 26.22 7.21
N ALA A 367 7.45 27.16 7.95
CA ALA A 367 8.81 27.56 7.58
C ALA A 367 9.74 26.34 7.56
N GLY A 368 10.43 26.18 6.45
CA GLY A 368 11.33 25.05 6.22
C GLY A 368 10.71 23.81 5.56
N ASP A 369 9.37 23.70 5.46
CA ASP A 369 8.69 22.59 4.77
C ASP A 369 8.70 22.80 3.25
N VAL A 370 9.78 22.38 2.64
CA VAL A 370 10.09 22.63 1.22
C VAL A 370 9.44 21.63 0.29
N ASN A 371 9.20 20.41 0.79
CA ASN A 371 8.54 19.34 0.05
C ASN A 371 7.01 19.37 0.20
N ALA A 372 6.49 20.27 1.08
CA ALA A 372 5.08 20.44 1.38
C ALA A 372 4.39 19.18 1.95
N ASP A 373 5.15 18.36 2.72
CA ASP A 373 4.61 17.16 3.37
C ASP A 373 3.97 17.45 4.74
N GLY A 374 4.00 18.70 5.19
CA GLY A 374 3.42 19.16 6.45
C GLY A 374 4.36 19.04 7.65
N ALA A 375 5.61 18.64 7.45
CA ALA A 375 6.59 18.49 8.51
C ALA A 375 7.93 19.11 8.14
N PHE A 376 8.46 20.01 8.97
CA PHE A 376 9.82 20.47 8.79
C PHE A 376 10.81 19.46 9.38
N ASN A 377 11.58 18.81 8.51
CA ASN A 377 12.51 17.75 8.91
C ASN A 377 13.78 17.73 8.03
N ILE A 378 14.61 16.68 8.20
CA ILE A 378 15.88 16.58 7.47
C ILE A 378 15.70 16.44 5.94
N SER A 379 14.55 15.90 5.48
CA SER A 379 14.28 15.72 4.05
C SER A 379 14.20 17.07 3.33
N ASP A 380 13.59 18.09 3.96
CA ASP A 380 13.48 19.45 3.44
C ASP A 380 14.84 20.10 3.28
N VAL A 381 15.69 19.95 4.30
CA VAL A 381 17.07 20.45 4.27
C VAL A 381 17.87 19.82 3.13
N ILE A 382 17.71 18.52 2.91
CA ILE A 382 18.36 17.80 1.81
C ILE A 382 17.80 18.26 0.46
N LEU A 383 16.48 18.45 0.35
CA LEU A 383 15.82 18.89 -0.87
C LEU A 383 16.30 20.28 -1.28
N LEU A 384 16.29 21.25 -0.35
CA LEU A 384 16.85 22.59 -0.64
C LEU A 384 18.34 22.54 -1.00
N GLN A 385 19.14 21.71 -0.33
CA GLN A 385 20.54 21.54 -0.65
C GLN A 385 20.75 20.99 -2.07
N LYS A 386 19.98 19.99 -2.48
CA LYS A 386 20.01 19.45 -3.85
C LYS A 386 19.65 20.52 -4.88
N TRP A 387 18.60 21.29 -4.60
CA TRP A 387 18.15 22.36 -5.49
C TRP A 387 19.22 23.44 -5.66
N LEU A 388 19.85 23.90 -4.57
CA LEU A 388 20.93 24.89 -4.60
C LEU A 388 22.17 24.38 -5.35
N LEU A 389 22.40 23.08 -5.38
CA LEU A 389 23.48 22.43 -6.13
C LEU A 389 23.10 22.15 -7.59
N ALA A 390 21.92 22.56 -8.03
CA ALA A 390 21.38 22.29 -9.36
C ALA A 390 21.38 20.79 -9.75
N VAL A 391 21.08 19.93 -8.78
CA VAL A 391 20.92 18.49 -9.05
C VAL A 391 19.76 18.31 -10.02
N PRO A 392 19.93 17.58 -11.14
CA PRO A 392 18.85 17.35 -12.09
C PRO A 392 17.59 16.80 -11.43
N ASP A 393 16.42 17.17 -11.98
CA ASP A 393 15.09 16.72 -11.55
C ASP A 393 14.70 17.08 -10.10
N THR A 394 15.42 18.01 -9.47
CA THR A 394 15.08 18.52 -8.14
C THR A 394 14.02 19.63 -8.27
N HIS A 395 12.86 19.40 -7.65
CA HIS A 395 11.74 20.34 -7.60
C HIS A 395 11.40 20.70 -6.15
N LEU A 396 11.17 21.99 -5.87
CA LEU A 396 10.68 22.46 -4.57
C LEU A 396 9.16 22.65 -4.65
N ALA A 397 8.39 21.86 -3.92
CA ALA A 397 6.93 21.98 -3.87
C ALA A 397 6.51 23.31 -3.24
N ASN A 398 7.28 23.79 -2.26
CA ASN A 398 7.06 25.05 -1.55
C ASN A 398 8.38 25.84 -1.38
N TRP A 399 8.81 26.53 -2.43
CA TRP A 399 10.05 27.32 -2.38
C TRP A 399 9.99 28.46 -1.36
N LYS A 400 8.81 29.03 -1.09
CA LYS A 400 8.64 30.10 -0.11
C LYS A 400 8.89 29.65 1.32
N ALA A 401 8.59 28.41 1.64
CA ALA A 401 8.92 27.84 2.94
C ALA A 401 10.43 27.72 3.15
N ALA A 402 11.20 27.60 2.06
CA ALA A 402 12.65 27.54 2.10
C ALA A 402 13.31 28.92 2.33
N ASP A 403 12.61 30.02 2.01
CA ASP A 403 13.11 31.40 2.20
C ASP A 403 12.99 31.77 3.70
N MET A 404 13.94 31.26 4.48
CA MET A 404 13.99 31.45 5.93
C MET A 404 14.38 32.87 6.36
N ILE A 405 14.93 33.66 5.42
CA ILE A 405 15.38 35.03 5.65
C ILE A 405 14.35 36.03 5.15
N ALA A 406 13.35 35.57 4.37
CA ALA A 406 12.27 36.36 3.78
C ALA A 406 12.78 37.49 2.87
N ASP A 407 13.78 37.17 2.02
CA ASP A 407 14.36 38.09 1.05
C ASP A 407 14.00 37.79 -0.41
N ASP A 408 13.05 36.83 -0.62
CA ASP A 408 12.59 36.32 -1.92
C ASP A 408 13.70 35.69 -2.78
N ASN A 409 14.84 35.32 -2.19
CA ASN A 409 15.96 34.67 -2.85
C ASN A 409 16.43 33.44 -2.11
N LEU A 410 16.31 32.27 -2.75
CA LEU A 410 16.84 31.04 -2.17
C LEU A 410 18.36 30.93 -2.36
N ASN A 411 19.05 30.79 -1.24
CA ASN A 411 20.51 30.72 -1.25
C ASN A 411 21.05 29.89 -0.05
N VAL A 412 22.39 29.86 0.09
CA VAL A 412 23.02 29.06 1.14
C VAL A 412 22.70 29.56 2.56
N PHE A 413 22.29 30.80 2.72
CA PHE A 413 21.95 31.33 4.04
C PHE A 413 20.63 30.75 4.54
N ASP A 414 19.63 30.57 3.64
CA ASP A 414 18.38 29.89 3.97
C ASP A 414 18.64 28.44 4.40
N LEU A 415 19.48 27.73 3.66
CA LEU A 415 19.90 26.37 4.02
C LEU A 415 20.58 26.33 5.38
N CYS A 416 21.39 27.34 5.71
CA CYS A 416 22.02 27.44 7.04
C CYS A 416 20.98 27.69 8.14
N MET A 417 19.97 28.53 7.88
CA MET A 417 18.88 28.78 8.83
C MET A 417 18.03 27.54 9.04
N MET A 418 17.63 26.83 7.99
CA MET A 418 16.92 25.54 8.11
C MET A 418 17.69 24.54 8.96
N LYS A 419 18.99 24.36 8.70
CA LYS A 419 19.85 23.45 9.53
C LYS A 419 19.90 23.87 10.98
N ARG A 420 19.96 25.15 11.27
CA ARG A 420 19.99 25.70 12.62
C ARG A 420 18.69 25.45 13.36
N GLU A 421 17.54 25.73 12.74
CA GLU A 421 16.21 25.49 13.34
C GLU A 421 15.98 23.99 13.60
N LEU A 422 16.34 23.13 12.64
CA LEU A 422 16.23 21.67 12.83
C LEU A 422 17.05 21.15 14.01
N ILE A 423 18.23 21.74 14.26
CA ILE A 423 19.04 21.39 15.44
C ILE A 423 18.41 21.93 16.74
N ALA A 424 17.86 23.14 16.70
CA ALA A 424 17.23 23.77 17.86
C ALA A 424 15.98 23.01 18.31
N GLU A 425 15.19 22.45 17.41
CA GLU A 425 14.02 21.60 17.74
C GLU A 425 14.41 20.28 18.42
N ARG A 426 15.54 19.68 18.06
CA ARG A 426 16.03 18.44 18.67
C ARG A 426 16.65 18.63 20.06
N THR A 427 16.89 19.84 20.48
CA THR A 427 17.50 20.18 21.78
C THR A 427 16.49 20.67 22.82
N LYS A 428 15.22 20.76 22.47
CA LYS A 428 14.08 20.98 23.37
C LYS A 428 13.50 19.64 23.83
#